data_96d724d39765d012550eda8ab2aab3ed
#
_entry.id   96d724d39765d012550eda8ab2aab3ed
#
_cell.length_a   1.000
_cell.length_b   1.000
_cell.length_c   1.000
_cell.angle_alpha   90.00
_cell.angle_beta   90.00
_cell.angle_gamma   90.00
#
_symmetry.space_group_name_H-M   'P 1'
#
loop_
_entity.id
_entity.type
_entity.pdbx_description
1 polymer ?
#
loop_
_entity_poly.entity_id
_entity_poly.type
_entity_poly.pdbx_seq_one_letter_code
_entity_poly.pdbx_strand_id
1 'polypeptide(L)'
;MTEFPKIFAHRGAPTLAPENTIASFAKASEIGARWCECDVGVMADGTLLIIHDDTVDRTTNSSGSWDSWGYGELRRLDAGAWFSPTYRFERIPELADVVSFANSTQTGFNFELKPRAAGRRRDTLIENVEVALRSFANKDKLLISSFDHDLLRAVREAMPEVSLAWLCTPAEVRAGSWREASQIECAAIHPCGQDLTEADVHEMLDAGFDVNVWTVNTLEDARKAAQWGVTGIFTDRVQDFPAEALARA
;
A
#
# COMPACT_ATOMS: atom_id res chain seq x y z
N MET A 1 -16.59 14.63 15.82
CA MET A 1 -15.37 14.06 15.20
C MET A 1 -15.34 12.58 15.55
N THR A 2 -14.93 11.73 14.63
CA THR A 2 -14.76 10.29 14.87
C THR A 2 -13.53 10.06 15.74
N GLU A 3 -13.57 9.05 16.64
CA GLU A 3 -12.45 8.76 17.55
C GLU A 3 -11.17 8.32 16.82
N PHE A 4 -11.32 7.70 15.63
CA PHE A 4 -10.20 7.20 14.83
C PHE A 4 -10.33 7.60 13.35
N PRO A 5 -9.19 7.78 12.61
CA PRO A 5 -9.18 7.91 11.16
C PRO A 5 -9.61 6.62 10.44
N LYS A 6 -9.68 6.63 9.10
CA LYS A 6 -9.78 5.41 8.27
C LYS A 6 -8.54 4.52 8.51
N ILE A 7 -8.73 3.20 8.58
CA ILE A 7 -7.64 2.25 8.82
C ILE A 7 -7.28 1.53 7.52
N PHE A 8 -6.02 1.67 7.10
CA PHE A 8 -5.40 0.85 6.07
C PHE A 8 -4.55 -0.24 6.74
N ALA A 9 -4.88 -1.51 6.52
CA ALA A 9 -4.12 -2.66 6.99
C ALA A 9 -2.83 -2.76 6.15
N HIS A 10 -1.71 -2.25 6.70
CA HIS A 10 -0.40 -2.16 6.05
C HIS A 10 0.14 -3.55 5.75
N ARG A 11 0.30 -3.91 4.48
CA ARG A 11 0.66 -5.27 4.01
C ARG A 11 -0.28 -6.36 4.53
N GLY A 12 -1.54 -6.00 4.83
CA GLY A 12 -2.53 -6.87 5.47
C GLY A 12 -2.51 -6.82 6.99
N ALA A 13 -2.38 -7.97 7.65
CA ALA A 13 -2.26 -8.08 9.11
C ALA A 13 -0.88 -8.69 9.49
N PRO A 14 0.25 -7.95 9.29
CA PRO A 14 1.61 -8.52 9.33
C PRO A 14 2.05 -9.01 10.70
N THR A 15 1.33 -8.70 11.77
CA THR A 15 1.57 -9.25 13.11
C THR A 15 0.83 -10.57 13.37
N LEU A 16 -0.08 -10.97 12.49
CA LEU A 16 -0.91 -12.17 12.63
C LEU A 16 -0.71 -13.18 11.49
N ALA A 17 -0.25 -12.72 10.33
CA ALA A 17 -0.01 -13.53 9.14
C ALA A 17 1.18 -12.94 8.35
N PRO A 18 1.85 -13.72 7.48
CA PRO A 18 3.01 -13.22 6.73
C PRO A 18 2.61 -12.06 5.81
N GLU A 19 3.30 -10.93 5.94
CA GLU A 19 3.05 -9.70 5.19
C GLU A 19 2.98 -9.93 3.68
N ASN A 20 2.17 -9.10 2.99
CA ASN A 20 2.06 -9.12 1.53
C ASN A 20 1.67 -10.49 0.94
N THR A 21 0.92 -11.30 1.69
CA THR A 21 0.33 -12.58 1.23
C THR A 21 -1.18 -12.53 1.25
N ILE A 22 -1.83 -13.42 0.49
CA ILE A 22 -3.29 -13.56 0.54
C ILE A 22 -3.77 -13.93 1.95
N ALA A 23 -3.01 -14.72 2.69
CA ALA A 23 -3.32 -15.04 4.09
C ALA A 23 -3.33 -13.79 4.99
N SER A 24 -2.42 -12.83 4.77
CA SER A 24 -2.38 -11.58 5.53
C SER A 24 -3.58 -10.68 5.22
N PHE A 25 -3.94 -10.54 3.95
CA PHE A 25 -5.11 -9.77 3.54
C PHE A 25 -6.42 -10.43 4.02
N ALA A 26 -6.50 -11.76 3.96
CA ALA A 26 -7.65 -12.49 4.48
C ALA A 26 -7.80 -12.28 6.00
N LYS A 27 -6.69 -12.32 6.75
CA LYS A 27 -6.69 -12.07 8.19
C LYS A 27 -7.15 -10.66 8.52
N ALA A 28 -6.70 -9.65 7.78
CA ALA A 28 -7.16 -8.27 7.93
C ALA A 28 -8.68 -8.14 7.66
N SER A 29 -9.17 -8.76 6.59
CA SER A 29 -10.59 -8.77 6.23
C SER A 29 -11.45 -9.51 7.27
N GLU A 30 -10.98 -10.65 7.81
CA GLU A 30 -11.65 -11.40 8.90
C GLU A 30 -11.84 -10.56 10.17
N ILE A 31 -10.85 -9.72 10.50
CA ILE A 31 -10.91 -8.79 11.64
C ILE A 31 -11.89 -7.64 11.38
N GLY A 32 -12.21 -7.37 10.12
CA GLY A 32 -13.17 -6.33 9.71
C GLY A 32 -12.55 -5.14 8.99
N ALA A 33 -11.25 -5.18 8.67
CA ALA A 33 -10.61 -4.11 7.90
C ALA A 33 -11.26 -3.99 6.52
N ARG A 34 -11.59 -2.76 6.13
CA ARG A 34 -12.22 -2.44 4.83
C ARG A 34 -11.19 -2.00 3.79
N TRP A 35 -9.99 -1.68 4.23
CA TRP A 35 -8.89 -1.29 3.37
C TRP A 35 -7.62 -2.03 3.75
N CYS A 36 -6.92 -2.51 2.74
CA CYS A 36 -5.56 -3.03 2.84
C CYS A 36 -4.61 -2.15 2.01
N GLU A 37 -3.35 -2.32 2.28
CA GLU A 37 -2.27 -1.79 1.47
C GLU A 37 -1.35 -2.95 1.07
N CYS A 38 -0.69 -2.84 -0.08
CA CYS A 38 0.35 -3.76 -0.50
C CYS A 38 1.35 -3.12 -1.46
N ASP A 39 2.54 -3.73 -1.52
CA ASP A 39 3.69 -3.29 -2.28
C ASP A 39 3.77 -4.00 -3.64
N VAL A 40 3.78 -3.26 -4.75
CA VAL A 40 3.79 -3.81 -6.11
C VAL A 40 5.15 -3.59 -6.77
N GLY A 41 5.86 -4.67 -7.05
CA GLY A 41 7.09 -4.67 -7.84
C GLY A 41 6.88 -5.28 -9.24
N VAL A 42 7.74 -4.92 -10.21
CA VAL A 42 7.73 -5.51 -11.56
C VAL A 42 9.00 -6.28 -11.84
N MET A 43 8.87 -7.55 -12.24
CA MET A 43 9.98 -8.41 -12.68
C MET A 43 10.47 -8.05 -14.09
N ALA A 44 11.62 -8.64 -14.49
CA ALA A 44 12.18 -8.43 -15.82
C ALA A 44 11.27 -8.92 -16.96
N ASP A 45 10.45 -9.94 -16.72
CA ASP A 45 9.47 -10.48 -17.66
C ASP A 45 8.12 -9.76 -17.66
N GLY A 46 7.97 -8.76 -16.80
CA GLY A 46 6.75 -7.97 -16.65
C GLY A 46 5.77 -8.48 -15.59
N THR A 47 6.04 -9.59 -14.92
CA THR A 47 5.18 -10.10 -13.84
C THR A 47 5.14 -9.08 -12.69
N LEU A 48 3.94 -8.79 -12.18
CA LEU A 48 3.72 -7.90 -11.04
C LEU A 48 3.64 -8.70 -9.76
N LEU A 49 4.64 -8.54 -8.90
CA LEU A 49 4.74 -9.23 -7.60
C LEU A 49 4.30 -8.35 -6.46
N ILE A 50 3.72 -8.97 -5.43
CA ILE A 50 3.41 -8.31 -4.17
C ILE A 50 4.52 -8.62 -3.16
N ILE A 51 5.48 -7.70 -3.06
CA ILE A 51 6.65 -7.83 -2.21
C ILE A 51 7.24 -6.46 -1.88
N HIS A 52 7.65 -6.26 -0.62
CA HIS A 52 8.21 -4.98 -0.17
C HIS A 52 9.68 -4.81 -0.53
N ASP A 53 10.52 -5.79 -0.16
CA ASP A 53 11.97 -5.70 -0.28
C ASP A 53 12.44 -6.00 -1.71
N ASP A 54 13.61 -5.52 -2.10
CA ASP A 54 14.24 -5.86 -3.37
C ASP A 54 14.81 -7.30 -3.40
N THR A 55 14.79 -7.98 -2.24
CA THR A 55 15.26 -9.37 -2.09
C THR A 55 14.18 -10.25 -1.46
N VAL A 56 14.33 -11.55 -1.61
CA VAL A 56 13.42 -12.55 -1.03
C VAL A 56 13.86 -13.04 0.37
N ASP A 57 14.97 -12.53 0.91
CA ASP A 57 15.66 -13.05 2.09
C ASP A 57 14.81 -13.04 3.35
N ARG A 58 14.11 -11.93 3.62
CA ARG A 58 13.38 -11.71 4.87
C ARG A 58 12.06 -12.48 4.93
N THR A 59 11.39 -12.60 3.81
CA THR A 59 10.00 -13.06 3.75
C THR A 59 9.81 -14.39 3.00
N THR A 60 10.91 -15.09 2.67
CA THR A 60 10.83 -16.41 2.03
C THR A 60 11.88 -17.39 2.56
N ASN A 61 11.81 -18.62 2.08
CA ASN A 61 12.79 -19.68 2.35
C ASN A 61 14.01 -19.66 1.41
N SER A 62 14.28 -18.53 0.74
CA SER A 62 15.40 -18.38 -0.20
C SER A 62 16.12 -17.04 0.01
N SER A 63 17.09 -16.71 -0.85
CA SER A 63 17.89 -15.49 -0.75
C SER A 63 18.24 -14.91 -2.11
N GLY A 64 18.53 -13.60 -2.13
CA GLY A 64 18.92 -12.83 -3.29
C GLY A 64 17.82 -11.95 -3.86
N SER A 65 18.20 -11.12 -4.85
CA SER A 65 17.23 -10.24 -5.51
C SER A 65 16.23 -11.05 -6.32
N TRP A 66 14.93 -10.78 -6.13
CA TRP A 66 13.86 -11.44 -6.90
C TRP A 66 13.95 -11.13 -8.40
N ASP A 67 14.65 -10.07 -8.80
CA ASP A 67 14.95 -9.74 -10.20
C ASP A 67 15.86 -10.74 -10.90
N SER A 68 16.64 -11.51 -10.16
CA SER A 68 17.53 -12.56 -10.72
C SER A 68 16.82 -13.89 -10.93
N TRP A 69 15.56 -14.01 -10.53
CA TRP A 69 14.78 -15.25 -10.63
C TRP A 69 13.84 -15.20 -11.83
N GLY A 70 13.59 -16.37 -12.42
CA GLY A 70 12.43 -16.54 -13.31
C GLY A 70 11.16 -16.67 -12.49
N TYR A 71 10.04 -16.10 -12.97
CA TYR A 71 8.76 -16.18 -12.23
C TYR A 71 8.37 -17.61 -11.88
N GLY A 72 8.58 -18.57 -12.78
CA GLY A 72 8.27 -19.98 -12.53
C GLY A 72 9.02 -20.61 -11.34
N GLU A 73 10.19 -20.07 -10.98
CA GLU A 73 10.96 -20.48 -9.80
C GLU A 73 10.48 -19.70 -8.57
N LEU A 74 10.34 -18.38 -8.69
CA LEU A 74 9.94 -17.47 -7.60
C LEU A 74 8.58 -17.84 -7.01
N ARG A 75 7.61 -18.18 -7.84
CA ARG A 75 6.28 -18.62 -7.39
C ARG A 75 6.27 -19.91 -6.56
N ARG A 76 7.38 -20.65 -6.50
CA ARG A 76 7.52 -21.88 -5.69
C ARG A 76 8.10 -21.62 -4.32
N LEU A 77 8.62 -20.43 -4.07
CA LEU A 77 9.17 -20.07 -2.76
C LEU A 77 8.06 -20.11 -1.71
N ASP A 78 8.46 -20.48 -0.51
CA ASP A 78 7.58 -20.44 0.66
C ASP A 78 7.69 -19.04 1.29
N ALA A 79 6.63 -18.26 1.20
CA ALA A 79 6.54 -16.91 1.75
C ALA A 79 5.85 -16.86 3.13
N GLY A 80 5.59 -18.01 3.76
CA GLY A 80 4.86 -18.05 5.03
C GLY A 80 5.60 -18.71 6.18
N ALA A 81 6.44 -19.72 5.91
CA ALA A 81 7.11 -20.51 6.94
C ALA A 81 8.05 -19.71 7.84
N TRP A 82 8.62 -18.59 7.36
CA TRP A 82 9.43 -17.65 8.14
C TRP A 82 8.63 -17.00 9.28
N PHE A 83 7.34 -16.75 9.04
CA PHE A 83 6.44 -16.18 10.03
C PHE A 83 5.97 -17.24 11.04
N SER A 84 5.43 -18.35 10.55
CA SER A 84 4.97 -19.48 11.38
C SER A 84 4.83 -20.75 10.54
N PRO A 85 5.08 -21.96 11.12
CA PRO A 85 4.82 -23.21 10.44
C PRO A 85 3.38 -23.39 9.95
N THR A 86 2.41 -22.71 10.55
CA THR A 86 1.00 -22.71 10.15
C THR A 86 0.77 -22.14 8.76
N TYR A 87 1.65 -21.20 8.34
CA TYR A 87 1.59 -20.53 7.05
C TYR A 87 2.57 -21.12 6.01
N ARG A 88 3.09 -22.32 6.25
CA ARG A 88 3.91 -23.02 5.25
C ARG A 88 3.15 -23.13 3.94
N PHE A 89 3.89 -22.94 2.84
CA PHE A 89 3.42 -22.97 1.46
C PHE A 89 2.60 -21.74 1.01
N GLU A 90 2.46 -20.69 1.84
CA GLU A 90 2.07 -19.39 1.31
C GLU A 90 3.01 -18.98 0.20
N ARG A 91 2.50 -18.23 -0.77
CA ARG A 91 3.25 -17.81 -1.95
C ARG A 91 3.34 -16.29 -2.00
N ILE A 92 4.34 -15.79 -2.71
CA ILE A 92 4.36 -14.39 -3.13
C ILE A 92 3.22 -14.23 -4.15
N PRO A 93 2.20 -13.38 -3.88
CA PRO A 93 1.09 -13.20 -4.82
C PRO A 93 1.51 -12.38 -6.04
N GLU A 94 0.82 -12.58 -7.15
CA GLU A 94 0.75 -11.60 -8.22
C GLU A 94 -0.32 -10.53 -7.93
N LEU A 95 -0.20 -9.36 -8.56
CA LEU A 95 -1.23 -8.32 -8.43
C LEU A 95 -2.63 -8.84 -8.82
N ALA A 96 -2.72 -9.72 -9.82
CA ALA A 96 -3.98 -10.34 -10.24
C ALA A 96 -4.65 -11.16 -9.14
N ASP A 97 -3.87 -11.85 -8.29
CA ASP A 97 -4.37 -12.61 -7.15
C ASP A 97 -4.99 -11.66 -6.11
N VAL A 98 -4.32 -10.54 -5.83
CA VAL A 98 -4.82 -9.51 -4.89
C VAL A 98 -6.08 -8.83 -5.43
N VAL A 99 -6.14 -8.53 -6.73
CA VAL A 99 -7.35 -7.97 -7.37
C VAL A 99 -8.52 -8.96 -7.26
N SER A 100 -8.27 -10.25 -7.49
CA SER A 100 -9.29 -11.29 -7.33
C SER A 100 -9.79 -11.39 -5.89
N PHE A 101 -8.88 -11.36 -4.92
CA PHE A 101 -9.19 -11.32 -3.49
C PHE A 101 -10.04 -10.08 -3.15
N ALA A 102 -9.59 -8.90 -3.54
CA ALA A 102 -10.28 -7.64 -3.29
C ALA A 102 -11.72 -7.64 -3.81
N ASN A 103 -11.92 -8.14 -5.04
CA ASN A 103 -13.24 -8.26 -5.64
C ASN A 103 -14.15 -9.23 -4.88
N SER A 104 -13.61 -10.35 -4.40
CA SER A 104 -14.38 -11.37 -3.68
C SER A 104 -14.80 -10.92 -2.27
N THR A 105 -13.97 -10.10 -1.61
CA THR A 105 -14.19 -9.61 -0.24
C THR A 105 -14.73 -8.19 -0.19
N GLN A 106 -14.77 -7.48 -1.33
CA GLN A 106 -15.09 -6.06 -1.44
C GLN A 106 -14.15 -5.15 -0.60
N THR A 107 -12.92 -5.60 -0.38
CA THR A 107 -11.86 -4.86 0.31
C THR A 107 -11.27 -3.81 -0.62
N GLY A 108 -11.11 -2.57 -0.13
CA GLY A 108 -10.37 -1.52 -0.82
C GLY A 108 -8.87 -1.76 -0.72
N PHE A 109 -8.13 -1.29 -1.72
CA PHE A 109 -6.67 -1.40 -1.73
C PHE A 109 -5.98 -0.10 -2.08
N ASN A 110 -4.93 0.20 -1.32
CA ASN A 110 -3.85 1.08 -1.74
C ASN A 110 -2.71 0.24 -2.29
N PHE A 111 -2.42 0.38 -3.57
CA PHE A 111 -1.28 -0.28 -4.23
C PHE A 111 -0.10 0.67 -4.26
N GLU A 112 0.93 0.41 -3.43
CA GLU A 112 2.19 1.16 -3.52
C GLU A 112 3.02 0.63 -4.68
N LEU A 113 3.20 1.42 -5.72
CA LEU A 113 4.09 1.07 -6.83
C LEU A 113 5.53 1.37 -6.43
N LYS A 114 6.36 0.32 -6.40
CA LYS A 114 7.78 0.44 -6.05
C LYS A 114 8.54 1.20 -7.12
N PRO A 115 9.48 2.09 -6.73
CA PRO A 115 10.25 2.91 -7.66
C PRO A 115 10.96 2.06 -8.73
N ARG A 116 10.93 2.55 -9.96
CA ARG A 116 11.70 2.00 -11.08
C ARG A 116 12.23 3.14 -11.94
N ALA A 117 13.51 3.08 -12.28
CA ALA A 117 14.11 4.06 -13.18
C ALA A 117 13.32 4.15 -14.49
N ALA A 118 13.26 5.36 -15.06
CA ALA A 118 12.61 5.60 -16.34
C ALA A 118 13.13 4.66 -17.44
N GLY A 119 12.24 4.24 -18.35
CA GLY A 119 12.53 3.34 -19.45
C GLY A 119 11.60 2.12 -19.46
N ARG A 120 11.88 1.19 -20.35
CA ARG A 120 11.01 0.05 -20.68
C ARG A 120 10.39 -0.66 -19.46
N ARG A 121 11.14 -0.79 -18.36
CA ARG A 121 10.64 -1.48 -17.17
C ARG A 121 9.56 -0.71 -16.41
N ARG A 122 9.71 0.62 -16.36
CA ARG A 122 8.66 1.51 -15.82
C ARG A 122 7.43 1.46 -16.71
N ASP A 123 7.61 1.53 -18.02
CA ASP A 123 6.51 1.46 -18.98
C ASP A 123 5.74 0.14 -18.83
N THR A 124 6.48 -0.99 -18.74
CA THR A 124 5.89 -2.31 -18.49
C THR A 124 5.14 -2.40 -17.15
N LEU A 125 5.67 -1.76 -16.07
CA LEU A 125 4.98 -1.68 -14.79
C LEU A 125 3.61 -1.01 -14.96
N ILE A 126 3.59 0.17 -15.61
CA ILE A 126 2.37 0.95 -15.78
C ILE A 126 1.35 0.20 -16.65
N GLU A 127 1.78 -0.32 -17.80
CA GLU A 127 0.92 -1.08 -18.72
C GLU A 127 0.29 -2.29 -18.02
N ASN A 128 1.07 -3.06 -17.28
CA ASN A 128 0.59 -4.28 -16.63
C ASN A 128 -0.27 -3.97 -15.40
N VAL A 129 0.03 -2.89 -14.66
CA VAL A 129 -0.83 -2.40 -13.57
C VAL A 129 -2.17 -1.96 -14.12
N GLU A 130 -2.20 -1.18 -15.22
CA GLU A 130 -3.44 -0.77 -15.87
C GLU A 130 -4.28 -1.99 -16.28
N VAL A 131 -3.67 -2.98 -16.93
CA VAL A 131 -4.34 -4.22 -17.34
C VAL A 131 -4.93 -4.97 -16.15
N ALA A 132 -4.15 -5.17 -15.08
CA ALA A 132 -4.60 -5.87 -13.89
C ALA A 132 -5.76 -5.13 -13.18
N LEU A 133 -5.62 -3.81 -13.03
CA LEU A 133 -6.60 -3.00 -12.31
C LEU A 133 -7.89 -2.72 -13.11
N ARG A 134 -7.94 -2.99 -14.42
CA ARG A 134 -9.20 -2.94 -15.18
C ARG A 134 -10.29 -3.83 -14.58
N SER A 135 -9.90 -4.97 -14.03
CA SER A 135 -10.81 -5.94 -13.39
C SER A 135 -11.15 -5.63 -11.93
N PHE A 136 -10.53 -4.60 -11.32
CA PHE A 136 -10.88 -4.16 -9.97
C PHE A 136 -12.29 -3.57 -9.93
N ALA A 137 -13.21 -4.21 -9.20
CA ALA A 137 -14.65 -3.98 -9.35
C ALA A 137 -15.10 -2.61 -8.82
N ASN A 138 -14.61 -2.21 -7.64
CA ASN A 138 -15.03 -0.95 -7.00
C ASN A 138 -13.93 0.11 -7.11
N LYS A 139 -14.01 0.95 -8.13
CA LYS A 139 -13.00 1.99 -8.40
C LYS A 139 -12.89 3.03 -7.29
N ASP A 140 -13.94 3.29 -6.52
CA ASP A 140 -13.92 4.20 -5.37
C ASP A 140 -13.08 3.66 -4.21
N LYS A 141 -12.75 2.36 -4.26
CA LYS A 141 -11.89 1.67 -3.29
C LYS A 141 -10.52 1.32 -3.86
N LEU A 142 -10.10 2.00 -4.89
CA LEU A 142 -8.80 1.82 -5.54
C LEU A 142 -7.95 3.08 -5.37
N LEU A 143 -6.79 2.92 -4.77
CA LEU A 143 -5.80 3.98 -4.60
C LEU A 143 -4.43 3.47 -5.05
N ILE A 144 -3.68 4.30 -5.77
CA ILE A 144 -2.29 4.02 -6.14
C ILE A 144 -1.39 5.04 -5.47
N SER A 145 -0.33 4.58 -4.82
CA SER A 145 0.67 5.44 -4.21
C SER A 145 2.09 5.10 -4.66
N SER A 146 3.01 6.04 -4.55
CA SER A 146 4.44 5.80 -4.80
C SER A 146 5.30 6.89 -4.16
N PHE A 147 6.54 6.55 -3.81
CA PHE A 147 7.63 7.48 -3.53
C PHE A 147 8.29 8.01 -4.81
N ASP A 148 8.10 7.34 -5.94
CA ASP A 148 8.56 7.80 -7.24
C ASP A 148 7.50 8.69 -7.88
N HIS A 149 7.63 9.99 -7.68
CA HIS A 149 6.65 10.97 -8.12
C HIS A 149 6.61 11.13 -9.66
N ASP A 150 7.71 10.84 -10.36
CA ASP A 150 7.71 10.78 -11.83
C ASP A 150 6.95 9.53 -12.34
N LEU A 151 6.99 8.43 -11.57
CA LEU A 151 6.15 7.28 -11.84
C LEU A 151 4.65 7.64 -11.66
N LEU A 152 4.29 8.36 -10.60
CA LEU A 152 2.90 8.83 -10.42
C LEU A 152 2.42 9.75 -11.56
N ARG A 153 3.29 10.62 -12.09
CA ARG A 153 2.97 11.44 -13.27
C ARG A 153 2.64 10.56 -14.48
N ALA A 154 3.47 9.57 -14.76
CA ALA A 154 3.24 8.62 -15.85
C ALA A 154 1.99 7.75 -15.63
N VAL A 155 1.70 7.37 -14.39
CA VAL A 155 0.44 6.67 -14.04
C VAL A 155 -0.77 7.57 -14.30
N ARG A 156 -0.72 8.86 -13.96
CA ARG A 156 -1.82 9.80 -14.23
C ARG A 156 -2.10 9.92 -15.73
N GLU A 157 -1.03 9.95 -16.57
CA GLU A 157 -1.19 10.00 -18.02
C GLU A 157 -1.84 8.73 -18.59
N ALA A 158 -1.46 7.57 -18.08
CA ALA A 158 -1.99 6.27 -18.53
C ALA A 158 -3.38 5.94 -17.97
N MET A 159 -3.65 6.34 -16.73
CA MET A 159 -4.87 6.02 -15.98
C MET A 159 -5.49 7.28 -15.35
N PRO A 160 -6.09 8.18 -16.16
CA PRO A 160 -6.56 9.48 -15.67
C PRO A 160 -7.66 9.41 -14.61
N GLU A 161 -8.41 8.32 -14.55
CA GLU A 161 -9.53 8.15 -13.61
C GLU A 161 -9.12 7.53 -12.26
N VAL A 162 -7.86 7.08 -12.10
CA VAL A 162 -7.45 6.42 -10.87
C VAL A 162 -7.13 7.45 -9.78
N SER A 163 -7.52 7.18 -8.54
CA SER A 163 -7.11 7.97 -7.39
C SER A 163 -5.63 7.74 -7.09
N LEU A 164 -4.85 8.84 -6.98
CA LEU A 164 -3.43 8.80 -6.67
C LEU A 164 -3.15 9.38 -5.29
N ALA A 165 -2.14 8.86 -4.63
CA ALA A 165 -1.60 9.38 -3.39
C ALA A 165 -0.07 9.57 -3.47
N TRP A 166 0.37 10.71 -2.96
CA TRP A 166 1.77 11.13 -2.96
C TRP A 166 2.43 10.70 -1.65
N LEU A 167 3.32 9.71 -1.67
CA LEU A 167 4.09 9.29 -0.50
C LEU A 167 5.21 10.28 -0.21
N CYS A 168 5.39 10.62 1.08
CA CYS A 168 6.41 11.55 1.54
C CYS A 168 7.25 10.99 2.68
N THR A 169 8.56 11.09 2.54
CA THR A 169 9.51 10.98 3.65
C THR A 169 9.44 12.20 4.57
N PRO A 170 9.99 12.13 5.82
CA PRO A 170 10.07 13.30 6.70
C PRO A 170 10.84 14.48 6.09
N ALA A 171 11.84 14.21 5.24
CA ALA A 171 12.61 15.25 4.56
C ALA A 171 11.75 15.99 3.51
N GLU A 172 10.93 15.27 2.76
CA GLU A 172 10.03 15.82 1.75
C GLU A 172 8.88 16.62 2.36
N VAL A 173 8.35 16.17 3.52
CA VAL A 173 7.37 16.95 4.29
C VAL A 173 7.97 18.31 4.67
N ARG A 174 9.16 18.30 5.29
CA ARG A 174 9.86 19.56 5.68
C ARG A 174 10.21 20.45 4.49
N ALA A 175 10.55 19.88 3.33
CA ALA A 175 10.84 20.61 2.10
C ALA A 175 9.57 21.17 1.44
N GLY A 176 8.40 20.66 1.79
CA GLY A 176 7.12 21.02 1.19
C GLY A 176 6.93 20.54 -0.24
N SER A 177 7.69 19.52 -0.68
CA SER A 177 7.61 18.94 -2.03
C SER A 177 6.25 18.29 -2.32
N TRP A 178 5.52 17.90 -1.29
CA TRP A 178 4.15 17.37 -1.42
C TRP A 178 3.18 18.33 -2.13
N ARG A 179 3.49 19.64 -2.18
CA ARG A 179 2.66 20.62 -2.89
C ARG A 179 2.60 20.38 -4.39
N GLU A 180 3.59 19.67 -4.95
CA GLU A 180 3.61 19.28 -6.36
C GLU A 180 2.53 18.23 -6.70
N ALA A 181 1.99 17.52 -5.70
CA ALA A 181 0.93 16.53 -5.86
C ALA A 181 -0.32 17.10 -6.55
N SER A 182 -0.59 18.41 -6.37
CA SER A 182 -1.67 19.12 -7.06
C SER A 182 -1.51 19.18 -8.57
N GLN A 183 -0.27 19.15 -9.09
CA GLN A 183 0.01 19.21 -10.52
C GLN A 183 -0.46 17.97 -11.29
N ILE A 184 -0.63 16.85 -10.55
CA ILE A 184 -1.12 15.58 -11.09
C ILE A 184 -2.42 15.13 -10.43
N GLU A 185 -3.11 16.06 -9.78
CA GLU A 185 -4.42 15.85 -9.16
C GLU A 185 -4.43 14.63 -8.22
N CYS A 186 -3.41 14.49 -7.35
CA CYS A 186 -3.45 13.49 -6.29
C CYS A 186 -4.64 13.76 -5.36
N ALA A 187 -5.32 12.70 -4.95
CA ALA A 187 -6.41 12.78 -3.98
C ALA A 187 -5.88 12.87 -2.55
N ALA A 188 -4.71 12.31 -2.29
CA ALA A 188 -4.15 12.21 -0.93
C ALA A 188 -2.64 12.45 -0.88
N ILE A 189 -2.18 12.87 0.30
CA ILE A 189 -0.77 12.84 0.72
C ILE A 189 -0.61 11.74 1.77
N HIS A 190 0.42 10.91 1.62
CA HIS A 190 0.79 9.86 2.57
C HIS A 190 2.12 10.21 3.27
N PRO A 191 2.10 11.07 4.30
CA PRO A 191 3.31 11.45 5.02
C PRO A 191 3.74 10.38 6.02
N CYS A 192 5.06 10.26 6.24
CA CYS A 192 5.61 9.52 7.37
C CYS A 192 5.21 10.20 8.69
N GLY A 193 4.72 9.43 9.67
CA GLY A 193 4.35 9.97 10.98
C GLY A 193 5.54 10.42 11.84
N GLN A 194 6.77 10.03 11.47
CA GLN A 194 7.96 10.49 12.16
C GLN A 194 8.17 11.99 11.93
N ASP A 195 8.32 12.74 13.04
CA ASP A 195 8.49 14.20 13.03
C ASP A 195 7.34 15.01 12.41
N LEU A 196 6.22 14.37 12.06
CA LEU A 196 5.03 15.03 11.54
C LEU A 196 4.37 15.89 12.62
N THR A 197 4.02 17.11 12.29
CA THR A 197 3.36 18.05 13.19
C THR A 197 1.91 18.28 12.80
N GLU A 198 1.09 18.77 13.75
CA GLU A 198 -0.28 19.19 13.50
C GLU A 198 -0.36 20.26 12.41
N ALA A 199 0.61 21.19 12.38
CA ALA A 199 0.68 22.24 11.38
C ALA A 199 0.88 21.68 9.97
N ASP A 200 1.77 20.68 9.80
CA ASP A 200 1.98 20.01 8.51
C ASP A 200 0.69 19.35 8.01
N VAL A 201 -0.04 18.67 8.90
CA VAL A 201 -1.31 18.02 8.57
C VAL A 201 -2.33 19.06 8.13
N HIS A 202 -2.49 20.15 8.88
CA HIS A 202 -3.44 21.22 8.55
C HIS A 202 -3.08 21.87 7.19
N GLU A 203 -1.81 22.13 6.91
CA GLU A 203 -1.40 22.68 5.60
C GLU A 203 -1.82 21.76 4.44
N MET A 204 -1.66 20.43 4.59
CA MET A 204 -2.07 19.47 3.56
C MET A 204 -3.59 19.41 3.39
N LEU A 205 -4.34 19.41 4.51
CA LEU A 205 -5.81 19.43 4.49
C LEU A 205 -6.35 20.72 3.89
N ASP A 206 -5.79 21.87 4.25
CA ASP A 206 -6.18 23.19 3.73
C ASP A 206 -5.88 23.32 2.23
N ALA A 207 -4.87 22.58 1.73
CA ALA A 207 -4.59 22.47 0.30
C ALA A 207 -5.57 21.53 -0.43
N GLY A 208 -6.50 20.88 0.28
CA GLY A 208 -7.56 20.05 -0.29
C GLY A 208 -7.23 18.57 -0.40
N PHE A 209 -6.14 18.09 0.17
CA PHE A 209 -5.77 16.67 0.14
C PHE A 209 -6.36 15.90 1.32
N ASP A 210 -6.71 14.65 1.10
CA ASP A 210 -6.77 13.68 2.19
C ASP A 210 -5.36 13.43 2.74
N VAL A 211 -5.24 13.22 4.05
CA VAL A 211 -3.94 12.95 4.70
C VAL A 211 -3.99 11.57 5.35
N ASN A 212 -3.17 10.64 4.85
CA ASN A 212 -3.11 9.26 5.36
C ASN A 212 -1.70 8.95 5.89
N VAL A 213 -1.55 8.88 7.21
CA VAL A 213 -0.24 8.81 7.89
C VAL A 213 0.26 7.38 8.04
N TRP A 214 1.51 7.12 7.73
CA TRP A 214 2.19 5.82 7.91
C TRP A 214 3.43 5.94 8.81
N THR A 215 3.82 4.97 9.66
CA THR A 215 2.99 3.86 10.11
C THR A 215 2.56 4.14 11.55
N VAL A 216 1.28 4.02 11.84
CA VAL A 216 0.70 4.36 13.16
C VAL A 216 0.27 3.05 13.85
N ASN A 217 1.02 2.63 14.87
CA ASN A 217 0.87 1.31 15.49
C ASN A 217 0.31 1.34 16.92
N THR A 218 -0.08 2.51 17.43
CA THR A 218 -0.70 2.64 18.76
C THR A 218 -2.04 3.36 18.69
N LEU A 219 -2.96 2.99 19.59
CA LEU A 219 -4.25 3.69 19.71
C LEU A 219 -4.08 5.14 20.15
N GLU A 220 -3.03 5.45 20.91
CA GLU A 220 -2.71 6.81 21.36
C GLU A 220 -2.35 7.69 20.16
N ASP A 221 -1.40 7.24 19.32
CA ASP A 221 -0.99 7.98 18.12
C ASP A 221 -2.16 8.11 17.12
N ALA A 222 -3.00 7.08 17.00
CA ALA A 222 -4.16 7.12 16.14
C ALA A 222 -5.21 8.15 16.60
N ARG A 223 -5.44 8.26 17.92
CA ARG A 223 -6.32 9.32 18.48
C ARG A 223 -5.73 10.70 18.28
N LYS A 224 -4.40 10.83 18.46
CA LYS A 224 -3.69 12.08 18.18
C LYS A 224 -3.84 12.47 16.70
N ALA A 225 -3.63 11.53 15.79
CA ALA A 225 -3.84 11.75 14.35
C ALA A 225 -5.29 12.19 14.05
N ALA A 226 -6.30 11.57 14.70
CA ALA A 226 -7.70 11.97 14.56
C ALA A 226 -7.96 13.40 15.06
N GLN A 227 -7.31 13.81 16.16
CA GLN A 227 -7.41 15.19 16.67
C GLN A 227 -6.85 16.21 15.70
N TRP A 228 -5.80 15.86 14.95
CA TRP A 228 -5.22 16.70 13.90
C TRP A 228 -6.04 16.70 12.59
N GLY A 229 -7.11 15.91 12.51
CA GLY A 229 -7.95 15.79 11.31
C GLY A 229 -7.43 14.84 10.24
N VAL A 230 -6.43 14.00 10.56
CA VAL A 230 -5.90 12.98 9.64
C VAL A 230 -7.04 12.11 9.11
N THR A 231 -7.10 11.92 7.79
CA THR A 231 -8.18 11.21 7.11
C THR A 231 -8.02 9.69 7.26
N GLY A 232 -6.78 9.17 7.16
CA GLY A 232 -6.49 7.75 7.28
C GLY A 232 -5.14 7.47 7.94
N ILE A 233 -4.96 6.24 8.42
CA ILE A 233 -3.67 5.75 8.92
C ILE A 233 -3.37 4.36 8.39
N PHE A 234 -2.09 4.10 8.11
CA PHE A 234 -1.57 2.76 7.84
C PHE A 234 -1.06 2.15 9.14
N THR A 235 -1.44 0.91 9.41
CA THR A 235 -1.04 0.21 10.65
C THR A 235 -0.66 -1.24 10.41
N ASP A 236 0.39 -1.70 11.10
CA ASP A 236 0.77 -3.12 11.18
C ASP A 236 -0.08 -3.89 12.21
N ARG A 237 -0.84 -3.17 13.04
CA ARG A 237 -1.53 -3.70 14.23
C ARG A 237 -3.04 -3.57 14.11
N VAL A 238 -3.58 -3.92 12.96
CA VAL A 238 -5.01 -3.81 12.65
C VAL A 238 -5.91 -4.44 13.71
N GLN A 239 -5.48 -5.53 14.36
CA GLN A 239 -6.22 -6.23 15.42
C GLN A 239 -6.40 -5.42 16.71
N ASP A 240 -5.61 -4.37 16.91
CA ASP A 240 -5.69 -3.55 18.14
C ASP A 240 -6.76 -2.46 18.03
N PHE A 241 -7.32 -2.27 16.83
CA PHE A 241 -8.35 -1.25 16.58
C PHE A 241 -9.76 -1.79 16.75
N PRO A 242 -10.71 -0.98 17.27
CA PRO A 242 -12.10 -1.41 17.45
C PRO A 242 -12.80 -1.59 16.09
N ALA A 243 -13.80 -2.48 16.06
CA ALA A 243 -14.51 -2.87 14.83
C ALA A 243 -15.13 -1.68 14.09
N GLU A 244 -15.64 -0.67 14.81
CA GLU A 244 -16.21 0.56 14.24
C GLU A 244 -15.16 1.43 13.51
N ALA A 245 -13.89 1.40 13.93
CA ALA A 245 -12.80 2.06 13.23
C ALA A 245 -12.42 1.32 11.94
N LEU A 246 -12.38 -0.01 12.00
CA LEU A 246 -12.04 -0.88 10.87
C LEU A 246 -13.13 -0.87 9.78
N ALA A 247 -14.39 -0.70 10.16
CA ALA A 247 -15.53 -0.71 9.24
C ALA A 247 -15.68 0.58 8.39
N ARG A 248 -14.84 1.60 8.63
CA ARG A 248 -14.90 2.85 7.85
C ARG A 248 -14.45 2.61 6.41
N ALA A 249 -15.31 3.01 5.47
CA ALA A 249 -15.08 2.90 4.03
C ALA A 249 -14.30 4.11 3.48
#